data_e3481b72057e5b8db65049157980bea4
#
_entry.id   e3481b72057e5b8db65049157980bea4
#
_cell.length_a   1.000
_cell.length_b   1.000
_cell.length_c   1.000
_cell.angle_alpha   90.00
_cell.angle_beta   90.00
_cell.angle_gamma   90.00
#
_symmetry.space_group_name_H-M   'P 1'
#
loop_
_entity.id
_entity.type
_entity.pdbx_description
1 polymer ?
#
loop_
_entity_poly.entity_id
_entity_poly.type
_entity_poly.pdbx_seq_one_letter_code
_entity_poly.pdbx_strand_id
1 'polypeptide(L)'
;RSEMCIRDSRQTVHAYPSGGGDYEVATANLSPRFGLVVASALLVDYVLTVAVSVSSGVQNAEAMIPGLAGHEGVAAAVVIAILTAMNLRGVRESGTFFAVPTYAFMISVICMVVWGLTRIFVLGDNLRAPTADFTVVGAPKYTGLVGVAFVVLMARTFSSGCAALTGVEAISNGVPSFREPKSKNAATTLAMLGGIAVSMLMGILVLASVTGVKMFDETGESHLVDTHGHAVKEQVTVVGQLARTVFYDSFKPGFYIMIVCTMIILFLAANTAFNGFPVLGSILARDGFLPRRLHARGDRLAYSNGILTLATGAIILVLVFNASVTALIQLYVVGVFISFTVSQTGMMRHWTRLLRTDTSAGTKERRRWQHSRIINGIGLVGTGIVLIIILASKFIHGAYLALIAMAVVYVLMTSIKKHYDSVARELELNSPSDRALPSRVHAVIMISDLNKPTMRAIQFAKATVPTFLEAVIVDVDSDATERLLERWDEEDIDIPLRIIASPYREITNPLIDHIRRIRSENPRDMVEVFIPEYVVGHWWEHLLHNQTALVARARLHFMPGVLISSVPYQLRSSAILEKRWKRNDPRSWRDPGATITPRR
;
A
#
# COMPACT_ATOMS: atom_id res chain seq x y z
N ARG A 1 -1.87 7.79 -31.26
CA ARG A 1 -1.86 8.56 -29.98
C ARG A 1 -1.36 7.73 -28.79
N SER A 2 -1.65 6.42 -28.73
CA SER A 2 -1.00 5.51 -27.77
C SER A 2 0.52 5.48 -27.94
N GLU A 3 1.02 5.55 -29.18
CA GLU A 3 2.45 5.68 -29.47
C GLU A 3 3.10 6.91 -28.82
N MET A 4 2.34 7.96 -28.54
CA MET A 4 2.87 9.21 -27.99
C MET A 4 3.14 9.09 -26.50
N CYS A 5 2.24 8.47 -25.72
CA CYS A 5 2.48 8.16 -24.31
C CYS A 5 3.63 7.15 -24.15
N ILE A 6 3.68 6.14 -25.03
CA ILE A 6 4.78 5.15 -25.05
C ILE A 6 6.11 5.83 -25.39
N ARG A 7 6.12 6.75 -26.35
CA ARG A 7 7.30 7.49 -26.80
C ARG A 7 7.81 8.43 -25.73
N ASP A 8 6.92 8.96 -24.92
CA ASP A 8 7.20 9.83 -23.79
C ASP A 8 7.75 9.06 -22.58
N SER A 9 7.08 8.01 -22.16
CA SER A 9 7.58 7.12 -21.09
C SER A 9 8.97 6.57 -21.45
N ARG A 10 9.25 6.33 -22.73
CA ARG A 10 10.58 5.98 -23.23
C ARG A 10 11.64 7.06 -22.96
N GLN A 11 11.29 8.34 -23.01
CA GLN A 11 12.19 9.44 -22.71
C GLN A 11 12.44 9.57 -21.21
N THR A 12 11.40 9.41 -20.40
CA THR A 12 11.50 9.39 -18.94
C THR A 12 12.43 8.28 -18.47
N VAL A 13 12.30 7.07 -19.01
CA VAL A 13 13.16 5.92 -18.76
C VAL A 13 14.64 6.19 -19.05
N HIS A 14 14.93 6.96 -20.10
CA HIS A 14 16.29 7.33 -20.44
C HIS A 14 16.86 8.46 -19.57
N ALA A 15 16.01 9.39 -19.10
CA ALA A 15 16.42 10.51 -18.28
C ALA A 15 16.59 10.13 -16.80
N TYR A 16 15.78 9.19 -16.30
CA TYR A 16 15.74 8.74 -14.89
C TYR A 16 15.87 7.22 -14.77
N PRO A 17 17.05 6.65 -14.99
CA PRO A 17 17.26 5.20 -14.93
C PRO A 17 17.29 4.64 -13.49
N SER A 18 17.31 5.51 -12.48
CA SER A 18 17.31 5.15 -11.04
C SER A 18 15.98 4.56 -10.55
N GLY A 19 14.90 4.70 -11.34
CA GLY A 19 13.55 4.36 -10.91
C GLY A 19 12.86 5.52 -10.19
N GLY A 20 11.64 5.32 -9.71
CA GLY A 20 10.83 6.38 -9.09
C GLY A 20 9.87 7.06 -10.08
N GLY A 21 10.05 6.84 -11.38
CA GLY A 21 9.13 7.22 -12.44
C GLY A 21 8.65 8.66 -12.34
N ASP A 22 7.33 8.84 -12.43
CA ASP A 22 6.68 10.14 -12.44
C ASP A 22 6.89 10.95 -11.15
N TYR A 23 7.00 10.27 -9.99
CA TYR A 23 7.28 10.91 -8.70
C TYR A 23 8.66 11.61 -8.72
N GLU A 24 9.69 10.92 -9.19
CA GLU A 24 11.05 11.48 -9.25
C GLU A 24 11.13 12.63 -10.25
N VAL A 25 10.52 12.46 -11.42
CA VAL A 25 10.43 13.52 -12.44
C VAL A 25 9.78 14.79 -11.88
N ALA A 26 8.64 14.64 -11.21
CA ALA A 26 7.91 15.76 -10.64
C ALA A 26 8.70 16.44 -9.51
N THR A 27 9.31 15.66 -8.63
CA THR A 27 10.09 16.17 -7.49
C THR A 27 11.33 16.92 -7.96
N ALA A 28 12.10 16.35 -8.89
CA ALA A 28 13.37 16.91 -9.35
C ALA A 28 13.21 18.14 -10.25
N ASN A 29 12.14 18.22 -11.04
CA ASN A 29 11.99 19.27 -12.05
C ASN A 29 10.94 20.34 -11.73
N LEU A 30 9.97 20.04 -10.87
CA LEU A 30 8.94 21.00 -10.47
C LEU A 30 9.15 21.44 -9.02
N SER A 31 8.74 20.61 -8.08
CA SER A 31 9.02 20.77 -6.64
C SER A 31 8.60 19.53 -5.86
N PRO A 32 9.03 19.38 -4.59
CA PRO A 32 8.56 18.30 -3.72
C PRO A 32 7.02 18.25 -3.56
N ARG A 33 6.35 19.40 -3.61
CA ARG A 33 4.88 19.46 -3.53
C ARG A 33 4.20 18.78 -4.72
N PHE A 34 4.70 19.02 -5.94
CA PHE A 34 4.19 18.35 -7.14
C PHE A 34 4.53 16.85 -7.12
N GLY A 35 5.72 16.48 -6.61
CA GLY A 35 6.05 15.08 -6.36
C GLY A 35 5.03 14.40 -5.44
N LEU A 36 4.60 15.07 -4.36
CA LEU A 36 3.58 14.51 -3.46
C LEU A 36 2.20 14.38 -4.12
N VAL A 37 1.83 15.29 -5.03
CA VAL A 37 0.59 15.13 -5.82
C VAL A 37 0.66 13.87 -6.67
N VAL A 38 1.78 13.66 -7.37
CA VAL A 38 2.00 12.43 -8.15
C VAL A 38 2.03 11.20 -7.25
N ALA A 39 2.72 11.26 -6.11
CA ALA A 39 2.77 10.15 -5.17
C ALA A 39 1.38 9.77 -4.63
N SER A 40 0.55 10.76 -4.26
CA SER A 40 -0.82 10.50 -3.82
C SER A 40 -1.68 9.88 -4.92
N ALA A 41 -1.52 10.35 -6.16
CA ALA A 41 -2.21 9.78 -7.33
C ALA A 41 -1.80 8.32 -7.55
N LEU A 42 -0.50 8.02 -7.56
CA LEU A 42 0.02 6.67 -7.77
C LEU A 42 -0.36 5.70 -6.63
N LEU A 43 -0.34 6.15 -5.36
CA LEU A 43 -0.73 5.29 -4.24
C LEU A 43 -2.22 4.90 -4.34
N VAL A 44 -3.10 5.85 -4.65
CA VAL A 44 -4.53 5.58 -4.87
C VAL A 44 -4.72 4.70 -6.09
N ASP A 45 -3.98 4.97 -7.16
CA ASP A 45 -4.01 4.21 -8.41
C ASP A 45 -3.66 2.73 -8.21
N TYR A 46 -2.60 2.41 -7.46
CA TYR A 46 -2.24 1.02 -7.16
C TYR A 46 -3.35 0.28 -6.40
N VAL A 47 -4.01 0.94 -5.45
CA VAL A 47 -5.14 0.34 -4.71
C VAL A 47 -6.29 0.05 -5.67
N LEU A 48 -6.63 1.01 -6.54
CA LEU A 48 -7.67 0.85 -7.55
C LEU A 48 -7.29 -0.18 -8.62
N THR A 49 -6.02 -0.28 -9.00
CA THR A 49 -5.54 -1.31 -9.93
C THR A 49 -5.82 -2.71 -9.41
N VAL A 50 -5.57 -2.98 -8.13
CA VAL A 50 -5.89 -4.28 -7.52
C VAL A 50 -7.41 -4.50 -7.53
N ALA A 51 -8.17 -3.50 -7.07
CA ALA A 51 -9.63 -3.60 -6.98
C ALA A 51 -10.27 -3.85 -8.36
N VAL A 52 -9.92 -3.04 -9.38
CA VAL A 52 -10.47 -3.17 -10.74
C VAL A 52 -10.06 -4.49 -11.39
N SER A 53 -8.78 -4.85 -11.30
CA SER A 53 -8.28 -6.05 -11.98
C SER A 53 -8.86 -7.33 -11.38
N VAL A 54 -8.96 -7.41 -10.04
CA VAL A 54 -9.55 -8.58 -9.38
C VAL A 54 -11.05 -8.64 -9.63
N SER A 55 -11.77 -7.50 -9.55
CA SER A 55 -13.20 -7.44 -9.87
C SER A 55 -13.47 -7.89 -11.32
N SER A 56 -12.67 -7.39 -12.29
CA SER A 56 -12.78 -7.84 -13.68
C SER A 56 -12.51 -9.34 -13.85
N GLY A 57 -11.55 -9.88 -13.09
CA GLY A 57 -11.27 -11.32 -13.10
C GLY A 57 -12.43 -12.16 -12.57
N VAL A 58 -13.06 -11.72 -11.48
CA VAL A 58 -14.24 -12.37 -10.89
C VAL A 58 -15.43 -12.28 -11.86
N GLN A 59 -15.69 -11.11 -12.42
CA GLN A 59 -16.76 -10.92 -13.41
C GLN A 59 -16.59 -11.80 -14.66
N ASN A 60 -15.34 -12.00 -15.13
CA ASN A 60 -15.09 -12.96 -16.21
C ASN A 60 -15.32 -14.43 -15.75
N ALA A 61 -15.03 -14.75 -14.49
CA ALA A 61 -15.29 -16.09 -13.95
C ALA A 61 -16.78 -16.45 -13.88
N GLU A 62 -17.68 -15.46 -13.75
CA GLU A 62 -19.13 -15.64 -13.75
C GLU A 62 -19.63 -16.29 -15.07
N ALA A 63 -18.99 -15.97 -16.19
CA ALA A 63 -19.32 -16.59 -17.48
C ALA A 63 -19.15 -18.14 -17.45
N MET A 64 -18.31 -18.65 -16.52
CA MET A 64 -18.04 -20.07 -16.34
C MET A 64 -18.73 -20.64 -15.09
N ILE A 65 -18.86 -19.84 -14.04
CA ILE A 65 -19.40 -20.22 -12.71
C ILE A 65 -20.56 -19.29 -12.35
N PRO A 66 -21.79 -19.57 -12.81
CA PRO A 66 -22.94 -18.68 -12.53
C PRO A 66 -23.26 -18.47 -11.05
N GLY A 67 -22.81 -19.37 -10.16
CA GLY A 67 -23.01 -19.24 -8.72
C GLY A 67 -22.17 -18.14 -8.04
N LEU A 68 -21.28 -17.42 -8.78
CA LEU A 68 -20.59 -16.26 -8.26
C LEU A 68 -21.46 -15.00 -8.27
N ALA A 69 -22.49 -14.97 -9.09
CA ALA A 69 -23.41 -13.85 -9.21
C ALA A 69 -24.03 -13.49 -7.85
N GLY A 70 -23.98 -12.20 -7.48
CA GLY A 70 -24.43 -11.67 -6.19
C GLY A 70 -23.42 -11.83 -5.03
N HIS A 71 -22.26 -12.47 -5.26
CA HIS A 71 -21.20 -12.65 -4.26
C HIS A 71 -19.84 -12.11 -4.76
N GLU A 72 -19.83 -11.28 -5.77
CA GLU A 72 -18.63 -10.81 -6.48
C GLU A 72 -17.66 -10.07 -5.55
N GLY A 73 -18.20 -9.23 -4.65
CA GLY A 73 -17.39 -8.49 -3.67
C GLY A 73 -16.64 -9.40 -2.70
N VAL A 74 -17.29 -10.47 -2.21
CA VAL A 74 -16.67 -11.44 -1.31
C VAL A 74 -15.65 -12.29 -2.07
N ALA A 75 -15.98 -12.75 -3.27
CA ALA A 75 -15.07 -13.50 -4.12
C ALA A 75 -13.81 -12.70 -4.44
N ALA A 76 -13.96 -11.43 -4.81
CA ALA A 76 -12.84 -10.51 -5.05
C ALA A 76 -11.98 -10.32 -3.80
N ALA A 77 -12.58 -10.13 -2.62
CA ALA A 77 -11.86 -10.01 -1.35
C ALA A 77 -11.04 -11.27 -1.03
N VAL A 78 -11.60 -12.46 -1.27
CA VAL A 78 -10.88 -13.74 -1.09
C VAL A 78 -9.68 -13.84 -2.03
N VAL A 79 -9.85 -13.48 -3.30
CA VAL A 79 -8.74 -13.49 -4.28
C VAL A 79 -7.64 -12.51 -3.85
N ILE A 80 -7.99 -11.29 -3.41
CA ILE A 80 -7.02 -10.32 -2.89
C ILE A 80 -6.29 -10.89 -1.67
N ALA A 81 -6.98 -11.58 -0.76
CA ALA A 81 -6.35 -12.21 0.40
C ALA A 81 -5.37 -13.32 -0.01
N ILE A 82 -5.69 -14.11 -1.02
CA ILE A 82 -4.80 -15.14 -1.58
C ILE A 82 -3.55 -14.49 -2.19
N LEU A 83 -3.72 -13.47 -3.05
CA LEU A 83 -2.60 -12.72 -3.64
C LEU A 83 -1.72 -12.10 -2.55
N THR A 84 -2.33 -11.56 -1.50
CA THR A 84 -1.61 -11.01 -0.34
C THR A 84 -0.77 -12.06 0.35
N ALA A 85 -1.34 -13.24 0.62
CA ALA A 85 -0.63 -14.35 1.26
C ALA A 85 0.55 -14.85 0.39
N MET A 86 0.38 -14.89 -0.93
CA MET A 86 1.45 -15.25 -1.87
C MET A 86 2.59 -14.21 -1.83
N ASN A 87 2.27 -12.91 -1.89
CA ASN A 87 3.26 -11.85 -1.85
C ASN A 87 4.00 -11.77 -0.50
N LEU A 88 3.30 -11.98 0.62
CA LEU A 88 3.89 -12.04 1.96
C LEU A 88 4.84 -13.24 2.13
N ARG A 89 4.61 -14.34 1.42
CA ARG A 89 5.53 -15.48 1.42
C ARG A 89 6.83 -15.20 0.67
N GLY A 90 6.94 -14.06 -0.02
CA GLY A 90 8.13 -13.69 -0.76
C GLY A 90 8.38 -14.62 -1.94
N VAL A 91 7.32 -15.05 -2.61
CA VAL A 91 7.45 -15.82 -3.84
C VAL A 91 8.22 -14.96 -4.83
N ARG A 92 9.49 -15.32 -5.08
CA ARG A 92 10.29 -14.65 -6.11
C ARG A 92 9.57 -14.83 -7.43
N GLU A 93 9.17 -13.74 -8.02
CA GLU A 93 8.57 -13.73 -9.35
C GLU A 93 9.60 -14.30 -10.34
N SER A 94 9.42 -15.55 -10.68
CA SER A 94 10.14 -16.13 -11.83
C SER A 94 9.50 -15.54 -13.09
N GLY A 95 10.26 -14.76 -13.86
CA GLY A 95 9.76 -14.18 -15.12
C GLY A 95 9.16 -15.24 -16.04
N THR A 96 9.65 -16.48 -15.98
CA THR A 96 9.10 -17.62 -16.73
C THR A 96 7.70 -18.01 -16.24
N PHE A 97 7.44 -17.97 -14.92
CA PHE A 97 6.14 -18.30 -14.35
C PHE A 97 5.05 -17.33 -14.82
N PHE A 98 5.37 -16.04 -14.93
CA PHE A 98 4.42 -15.01 -15.41
C PHE A 98 4.33 -14.97 -16.94
N ALA A 99 5.35 -15.38 -17.66
CA ALA A 99 5.35 -15.38 -19.11
C ALA A 99 4.33 -16.38 -19.69
N VAL A 100 4.22 -17.58 -19.11
CA VAL A 100 3.33 -18.64 -19.62
C VAL A 100 1.87 -18.19 -19.68
N PRO A 101 1.23 -17.68 -18.58
CA PRO A 101 -0.13 -17.18 -18.66
C PRO A 101 -0.30 -15.98 -19.60
N THR A 102 0.71 -15.10 -19.67
CA THR A 102 0.66 -13.93 -20.57
C THR A 102 0.62 -14.35 -22.02
N TYR A 103 1.53 -15.24 -22.44
CA TYR A 103 1.51 -15.75 -23.82
C TYR A 103 0.28 -16.60 -24.10
N ALA A 104 -0.20 -17.41 -23.15
CA ALA A 104 -1.42 -18.18 -23.29
C ALA A 104 -2.64 -17.27 -23.54
N PHE A 105 -2.76 -16.18 -22.80
CA PHE A 105 -3.80 -15.17 -23.01
C PHE A 105 -3.68 -14.51 -24.39
N MET A 106 -2.49 -14.05 -24.76
CA MET A 106 -2.28 -13.41 -26.06
C MET A 106 -2.64 -14.35 -27.22
N ILE A 107 -2.18 -15.60 -27.14
CA ILE A 107 -2.48 -16.61 -28.17
C ILE A 107 -3.97 -16.90 -28.23
N SER A 108 -4.63 -17.09 -27.08
CA SER A 108 -6.08 -17.35 -27.04
C SER A 108 -6.90 -16.21 -27.63
N VAL A 109 -6.56 -14.93 -27.35
CA VAL A 109 -7.24 -13.77 -27.96
C VAL A 109 -7.01 -13.72 -29.47
N ILE A 110 -5.76 -13.91 -29.91
CA ILE A 110 -5.44 -13.91 -31.35
C ILE A 110 -6.18 -15.05 -32.05
N CYS A 111 -6.17 -16.25 -31.48
CA CYS A 111 -6.92 -17.40 -32.01
C CYS A 111 -8.42 -17.12 -32.06
N MET A 112 -9.01 -16.51 -31.03
CA MET A 112 -10.42 -16.14 -31.00
C MET A 112 -10.75 -15.14 -32.12
N VAL A 113 -9.95 -14.11 -32.29
CA VAL A 113 -10.16 -13.10 -33.32
C VAL A 113 -10.01 -13.69 -34.72
N VAL A 114 -8.89 -14.40 -34.96
CA VAL A 114 -8.60 -14.99 -36.29
C VAL A 114 -9.65 -16.05 -36.64
N TRP A 115 -9.98 -16.96 -35.74
CA TRP A 115 -10.96 -18.00 -35.99
C TRP A 115 -12.36 -17.44 -36.14
N GLY A 116 -12.77 -16.48 -35.31
CA GLY A 116 -14.07 -15.82 -35.43
C GLY A 116 -14.24 -15.09 -36.78
N LEU A 117 -13.24 -14.32 -37.19
CA LEU A 117 -13.28 -13.63 -38.51
C LEU A 117 -13.24 -14.62 -39.68
N THR A 118 -12.46 -15.72 -39.58
CA THR A 118 -12.42 -16.78 -40.58
C THR A 118 -13.80 -17.44 -40.74
N ARG A 119 -14.46 -17.76 -39.62
CA ARG A 119 -15.84 -18.33 -39.67
C ARG A 119 -16.81 -17.40 -40.36
N ILE A 120 -16.74 -16.10 -40.08
CA ILE A 120 -17.68 -15.12 -40.67
C ILE A 120 -17.36 -14.86 -42.15
N PHE A 121 -16.10 -14.54 -42.48
CA PHE A 121 -15.75 -14.05 -43.82
C PHE A 121 -15.38 -15.16 -44.83
N VAL A 122 -14.87 -16.31 -44.34
CA VAL A 122 -14.42 -17.40 -45.22
C VAL A 122 -15.44 -18.56 -45.24
N LEU A 123 -15.93 -18.97 -44.07
CA LEU A 123 -16.90 -20.07 -43.97
C LEU A 123 -18.36 -19.61 -44.15
N GLY A 124 -18.62 -18.30 -44.06
CA GLY A 124 -19.96 -17.75 -44.22
C GLY A 124 -20.90 -17.96 -43.04
N ASP A 125 -20.37 -18.30 -41.87
CA ASP A 125 -21.15 -18.52 -40.65
C ASP A 125 -21.79 -17.20 -40.18
N ASN A 126 -23.08 -17.23 -39.83
CA ASN A 126 -23.74 -16.08 -39.22
C ASN A 126 -23.58 -16.10 -37.70
N LEU A 127 -22.39 -15.75 -37.23
CA LEU A 127 -22.10 -15.71 -35.80
C LEU A 127 -22.77 -14.50 -35.15
N ARG A 128 -23.67 -14.75 -34.19
CA ARG A 128 -24.35 -13.72 -33.42
C ARG A 128 -24.02 -13.87 -31.93
N ALA A 129 -23.73 -12.75 -31.32
CA ALA A 129 -23.50 -12.70 -29.85
C ALA A 129 -24.82 -13.01 -29.10
N PRO A 130 -24.75 -13.55 -27.87
CA PRO A 130 -25.96 -13.82 -27.07
C PRO A 130 -26.83 -12.58 -26.84
N THR A 131 -26.24 -11.39 -26.86
CA THR A 131 -26.94 -10.11 -26.68
C THR A 131 -27.31 -9.39 -28.00
N ALA A 132 -27.01 -10.00 -29.15
CA ALA A 132 -27.20 -9.34 -30.46
C ALA A 132 -28.65 -8.88 -30.71
N ASP A 133 -29.62 -9.67 -30.29
CA ASP A 133 -31.04 -9.42 -30.47
C ASP A 133 -31.71 -8.66 -29.32
N PHE A 134 -30.97 -8.37 -28.24
CA PHE A 134 -31.46 -7.61 -27.07
C PHE A 134 -31.63 -6.12 -27.45
N THR A 135 -32.54 -5.42 -26.77
CA THR A 135 -32.75 -3.99 -26.93
C THR A 135 -32.17 -3.23 -25.73
N VAL A 136 -31.44 -2.14 -26.02
CA VAL A 136 -30.95 -1.25 -24.98
C VAL A 136 -32.00 -0.17 -24.75
N VAL A 137 -32.62 -0.16 -23.57
CA VAL A 137 -33.64 0.82 -23.16
C VAL A 137 -32.98 1.85 -22.26
N GLY A 138 -33.42 3.13 -22.38
CA GLY A 138 -32.84 4.24 -21.58
C GLY A 138 -31.49 4.77 -22.10
N ALA A 139 -30.93 4.20 -23.17
CA ALA A 139 -29.69 4.71 -23.71
C ALA A 139 -29.90 6.09 -24.38
N PRO A 140 -28.99 7.05 -24.17
CA PRO A 140 -28.99 8.29 -24.89
C PRO A 140 -28.94 8.00 -26.40
N LYS A 141 -29.81 8.64 -27.18
CA LYS A 141 -29.79 8.51 -28.67
C LYS A 141 -28.53 9.18 -29.19
N TYR A 142 -27.51 8.41 -29.47
CA TYR A 142 -26.26 8.91 -30.09
C TYR A 142 -26.34 9.00 -31.61
N THR A 143 -27.42 8.54 -32.20
CA THR A 143 -27.65 8.61 -33.65
C THR A 143 -28.10 10.01 -34.06
N GLY A 144 -27.41 10.61 -35.04
CA GLY A 144 -27.76 11.93 -35.56
C GLY A 144 -27.16 13.12 -34.79
N LEU A 145 -26.24 12.90 -33.85
CA LEU A 145 -25.50 13.97 -33.17
C LEU A 145 -24.58 14.68 -34.16
N VAL A 146 -24.69 16.01 -34.27
CA VAL A 146 -23.83 16.88 -35.08
C VAL A 146 -23.26 18.01 -34.23
N GLY A 147 -22.16 18.60 -34.69
CA GLY A 147 -21.52 19.74 -34.02
C GLY A 147 -20.90 19.41 -32.68
N VAL A 148 -21.14 20.24 -31.67
CA VAL A 148 -20.51 20.14 -30.34
C VAL A 148 -20.88 18.83 -29.64
N ALA A 149 -22.12 18.36 -29.78
CA ALA A 149 -22.55 17.11 -29.14
C ALA A 149 -21.79 15.88 -29.66
N PHE A 150 -21.48 15.83 -30.95
CA PHE A 150 -20.63 14.79 -31.54
C PHE A 150 -19.19 14.86 -31.02
N VAL A 151 -18.62 16.07 -30.89
CA VAL A 151 -17.27 16.27 -30.34
C VAL A 151 -17.22 15.82 -28.89
N VAL A 152 -18.22 16.14 -28.07
CA VAL A 152 -18.31 15.70 -26.68
C VAL A 152 -18.42 14.18 -26.59
N LEU A 153 -19.22 13.53 -27.42
CA LEU A 153 -19.32 12.06 -27.50
C LEU A 153 -17.97 11.44 -27.87
N MET A 154 -17.30 11.96 -28.89
CA MET A 154 -15.96 11.51 -29.30
C MET A 154 -14.94 11.68 -28.18
N ALA A 155 -14.98 12.81 -27.49
CA ALA A 155 -14.10 13.09 -26.36
C ALA A 155 -14.34 12.13 -25.19
N ARG A 156 -15.61 11.87 -24.85
CA ARG A 156 -16.01 10.91 -23.80
C ARG A 156 -15.56 9.48 -24.13
N THR A 157 -15.82 9.03 -25.35
CA THR A 157 -15.40 7.70 -25.84
C THR A 157 -13.87 7.58 -25.83
N PHE A 158 -13.16 8.61 -26.30
CA PHE A 158 -11.70 8.67 -26.25
C PHE A 158 -11.18 8.58 -24.81
N SER A 159 -11.76 9.34 -23.88
CA SER A 159 -11.41 9.33 -22.46
C SER A 159 -11.59 7.94 -21.83
N SER A 160 -12.70 7.25 -22.17
CA SER A 160 -12.93 5.89 -21.67
C SER A 160 -11.93 4.88 -22.26
N GLY A 161 -11.60 5.01 -23.54
CA GLY A 161 -10.59 4.19 -24.22
C GLY A 161 -9.16 4.40 -23.68
N CYS A 162 -8.88 5.55 -23.04
CA CYS A 162 -7.57 5.81 -22.41
C CYS A 162 -7.30 4.91 -21.21
N ALA A 163 -8.31 4.29 -20.61
CA ALA A 163 -8.12 3.27 -19.56
C ALA A 163 -7.29 2.06 -20.06
N ALA A 164 -7.28 1.79 -21.37
CA ALA A 164 -6.44 0.75 -21.96
C ALA A 164 -4.93 1.04 -21.95
N LEU A 165 -4.51 2.28 -21.60
CA LEU A 165 -3.10 2.67 -21.48
C LEU A 165 -2.51 2.44 -20.09
N THR A 166 -3.30 1.95 -19.17
CA THR A 166 -2.84 1.63 -17.81
C THR A 166 -1.81 0.49 -17.84
N GLY A 167 -0.85 0.54 -16.91
CA GLY A 167 0.27 -0.43 -16.87
C GLY A 167 1.55 0.04 -17.57
N VAL A 168 1.52 1.12 -18.36
CA VAL A 168 2.72 1.73 -18.97
C VAL A 168 3.67 2.24 -17.87
N GLU A 169 3.12 2.77 -16.78
CA GLU A 169 3.86 3.24 -15.60
C GLU A 169 4.62 2.10 -14.90
N ALA A 170 4.10 0.87 -14.92
CA ALA A 170 4.78 -0.28 -14.31
C ALA A 170 6.14 -0.55 -14.98
N ILE A 171 6.23 -0.39 -16.30
CA ILE A 171 7.49 -0.53 -17.03
C ILE A 171 8.41 0.66 -16.75
N SER A 172 7.90 1.88 -16.71
CA SER A 172 8.72 3.09 -16.45
C SER A 172 9.27 3.10 -15.02
N ASN A 173 8.51 2.64 -14.04
CA ASN A 173 8.95 2.49 -12.65
C ASN A 173 9.88 1.29 -12.45
N GLY A 174 9.71 0.22 -13.25
CA GLY A 174 10.45 -1.03 -13.19
C GLY A 174 11.79 -1.04 -13.93
N VAL A 175 12.26 0.07 -14.51
CA VAL A 175 13.50 0.15 -15.28
C VAL A 175 14.72 -0.44 -14.58
N PRO A 176 14.95 -0.21 -13.26
CA PRO A 176 16.10 -0.79 -12.56
C PRO A 176 16.15 -2.32 -12.59
N SER A 177 15.00 -2.98 -12.77
CA SER A 177 14.87 -4.44 -12.81
C SER A 177 15.19 -5.06 -14.17
N PHE A 178 15.32 -4.25 -15.23
CA PHE A 178 15.66 -4.74 -16.56
C PHE A 178 17.16 -5.13 -16.67
N ARG A 179 17.45 -6.09 -17.56
CA ARG A 179 18.83 -6.45 -17.92
C ARG A 179 19.50 -5.31 -18.69
N GLU A 180 20.82 -5.21 -18.58
CA GLU A 180 21.63 -4.26 -19.36
C GLU A 180 21.49 -4.51 -20.89
N PRO A 181 21.33 -3.47 -21.70
CA PRO A 181 21.15 -2.04 -21.37
C PRO A 181 19.70 -1.73 -20.97
N LYS A 182 19.48 -1.43 -19.68
CA LYS A 182 18.16 -1.33 -19.02
C LYS A 182 17.16 -0.44 -19.78
N SER A 183 17.55 0.79 -20.06
CA SER A 183 16.66 1.77 -20.70
C SER A 183 16.27 1.39 -22.13
N LYS A 184 17.18 0.77 -22.89
CA LYS A 184 16.87 0.29 -24.24
C LYS A 184 15.89 -0.88 -24.21
N ASN A 185 16.10 -1.82 -23.30
CA ASN A 185 15.24 -3.00 -23.15
C ASN A 185 13.84 -2.59 -22.67
N ALA A 186 13.73 -1.71 -21.66
CA ALA A 186 12.45 -1.17 -21.20
C ALA A 186 11.71 -0.41 -22.32
N ALA A 187 12.43 0.41 -23.10
CA ALA A 187 11.86 1.14 -24.22
C ALA A 187 11.35 0.23 -25.37
N THR A 188 12.04 -0.87 -25.62
CA THR A 188 11.60 -1.88 -26.60
C THR A 188 10.36 -2.62 -26.11
N THR A 189 10.35 -3.01 -24.82
CA THR A 189 9.18 -3.65 -24.20
C THR A 189 7.95 -2.75 -24.25
N LEU A 190 8.09 -1.44 -23.99
CA LEU A 190 7.01 -0.48 -24.13
C LEU A 190 6.44 -0.41 -25.55
N ALA A 191 7.30 -0.41 -26.57
CA ALA A 191 6.86 -0.37 -27.95
C ALA A 191 6.12 -1.66 -28.35
N MET A 192 6.65 -2.83 -27.91
CA MET A 192 5.99 -4.12 -28.15
C MET A 192 4.64 -4.21 -27.43
N LEU A 193 4.57 -3.78 -26.16
CA LEU A 193 3.32 -3.73 -25.39
C LEU A 193 2.25 -2.94 -26.15
N GLY A 194 2.57 -1.72 -26.61
CA GLY A 194 1.63 -0.89 -27.33
C GLY A 194 1.17 -1.50 -28.64
N GLY A 195 2.09 -2.04 -29.43
CA GLY A 195 1.74 -2.67 -30.72
C GLY A 195 0.82 -3.87 -30.55
N ILE A 196 1.13 -4.77 -29.61
CA ILE A 196 0.34 -5.97 -29.34
C ILE A 196 -1.02 -5.59 -28.75
N ALA A 197 -1.06 -4.72 -27.74
CA ALA A 197 -2.31 -4.33 -27.08
C ALA A 197 -3.28 -3.65 -28.04
N VAL A 198 -2.80 -2.74 -28.91
CA VAL A 198 -3.62 -2.08 -29.92
C VAL A 198 -4.15 -3.09 -30.94
N SER A 199 -3.31 -4.01 -31.42
CA SER A 199 -3.73 -5.03 -32.39
C SER A 199 -4.81 -5.95 -31.83
N MET A 200 -4.63 -6.42 -30.57
CA MET A 200 -5.63 -7.26 -29.89
C MET A 200 -6.95 -6.51 -29.67
N LEU A 201 -6.88 -5.26 -29.18
CA LEU A 201 -8.05 -4.43 -28.96
C LEU A 201 -8.84 -4.17 -30.25
N MET A 202 -8.15 -3.83 -31.34
CA MET A 202 -8.79 -3.64 -32.66
C MET A 202 -9.46 -4.93 -33.17
N GLY A 203 -8.79 -6.07 -32.98
CA GLY A 203 -9.37 -7.38 -33.35
C GLY A 203 -10.64 -7.69 -32.54
N ILE A 204 -10.65 -7.45 -31.22
CA ILE A 204 -11.82 -7.64 -30.37
C ILE A 204 -12.96 -6.69 -30.79
N LEU A 205 -12.67 -5.41 -31.06
CA LEU A 205 -13.67 -4.42 -31.45
C LEU A 205 -14.31 -4.76 -32.80
N VAL A 206 -13.51 -5.17 -33.79
CA VAL A 206 -14.02 -5.62 -35.10
C VAL A 206 -14.93 -6.84 -34.91
N LEU A 207 -14.49 -7.84 -34.18
CA LEU A 207 -15.25 -9.05 -33.92
C LEU A 207 -16.56 -8.76 -33.16
N ALA A 208 -16.51 -7.91 -32.14
CA ALA A 208 -17.70 -7.48 -31.38
C ALA A 208 -18.70 -6.71 -32.23
N SER A 209 -18.21 -5.84 -33.14
CA SER A 209 -19.05 -5.08 -34.07
C SER A 209 -19.77 -6.00 -35.06
N VAL A 210 -19.05 -6.97 -35.64
CA VAL A 210 -19.63 -7.89 -36.64
C VAL A 210 -20.59 -8.90 -36.00
N THR A 211 -20.30 -9.37 -34.78
CA THR A 211 -21.19 -10.31 -34.06
C THR A 211 -22.37 -9.62 -33.36
N GLY A 212 -22.38 -8.27 -33.30
CA GLY A 212 -23.49 -7.50 -32.72
C GLY A 212 -23.53 -7.54 -31.19
N VAL A 213 -22.41 -7.61 -30.49
CA VAL A 213 -22.35 -7.55 -29.00
C VAL A 213 -22.98 -6.25 -28.51
N LYS A 214 -23.92 -6.35 -27.57
CA LYS A 214 -24.53 -5.20 -26.88
C LYS A 214 -24.19 -5.24 -25.40
N MET A 215 -23.92 -4.03 -24.87
CA MET A 215 -23.60 -3.80 -23.44
C MET A 215 -24.35 -2.55 -22.98
N PHE A 216 -24.61 -2.44 -21.67
CA PHE A 216 -25.16 -1.24 -21.05
C PHE A 216 -24.24 -0.73 -19.94
N ASP A 217 -24.41 0.54 -19.58
CA ASP A 217 -23.67 1.15 -18.48
C ASP A 217 -24.43 0.91 -17.16
N GLU A 218 -23.87 0.09 -16.27
CA GLU A 218 -24.46 -0.25 -14.96
C GLU A 218 -24.61 0.95 -14.03
N THR A 219 -23.87 2.02 -14.29
CA THR A 219 -23.95 3.27 -13.49
C THR A 219 -24.98 4.26 -14.04
N GLY A 220 -25.58 3.95 -15.19
CA GLY A 220 -26.58 4.76 -15.89
C GLY A 220 -28.01 4.24 -15.69
N GLU A 221 -28.98 4.96 -16.29
CA GLU A 221 -30.38 4.53 -16.34
C GLU A 221 -30.64 3.50 -17.46
N SER A 222 -29.63 3.13 -18.24
CA SER A 222 -29.73 2.17 -19.34
C SER A 222 -29.71 0.74 -18.83
N HIS A 223 -30.56 -0.10 -19.46
CA HIS A 223 -30.57 -1.54 -19.19
C HIS A 223 -30.83 -2.31 -20.48
N LEU A 224 -30.36 -3.55 -20.52
CA LEU A 224 -30.68 -4.48 -21.59
C LEU A 224 -32.02 -5.16 -21.31
N VAL A 225 -32.85 -5.27 -22.34
CA VAL A 225 -34.08 -6.03 -22.30
C VAL A 225 -33.94 -7.18 -23.30
N ASP A 226 -34.20 -8.37 -22.82
CA ASP A 226 -34.13 -9.59 -23.60
C ASP A 226 -35.29 -9.62 -24.63
N THR A 227 -35.27 -10.60 -25.54
CA THR A 227 -36.32 -10.82 -26.57
C THR A 227 -37.70 -11.13 -25.96
N HIS A 228 -37.79 -11.49 -24.66
CA HIS A 228 -39.03 -11.77 -23.95
C HIS A 228 -39.52 -10.58 -23.11
N GLY A 229 -38.84 -9.41 -23.18
CA GLY A 229 -39.22 -8.22 -22.44
C GLY A 229 -38.72 -8.15 -20.98
N HIS A 230 -37.86 -9.08 -20.54
CA HIS A 230 -37.29 -9.06 -19.20
C HIS A 230 -36.01 -8.22 -19.17
N ALA A 231 -35.87 -7.39 -18.16
CA ALA A 231 -34.64 -6.65 -17.91
C ALA A 231 -33.51 -7.59 -17.49
N VAL A 232 -32.38 -7.51 -18.19
CA VAL A 232 -31.17 -8.27 -17.85
C VAL A 232 -30.48 -7.56 -16.69
N LYS A 233 -30.38 -8.22 -15.54
CA LYS A 233 -29.77 -7.67 -14.33
C LYS A 233 -28.25 -7.83 -14.31
N GLU A 234 -27.72 -8.86 -14.92
CA GLU A 234 -26.31 -9.22 -14.95
C GLU A 234 -25.82 -9.28 -16.38
N GLN A 235 -24.67 -8.67 -16.66
CA GLN A 235 -24.12 -8.71 -18.01
C GLN A 235 -22.78 -9.43 -18.04
N VAL A 236 -22.68 -10.36 -18.98
CA VAL A 236 -21.44 -11.07 -19.28
C VAL A 236 -20.47 -10.14 -20.01
N THR A 237 -19.19 -10.18 -19.66
CA THR A 237 -18.15 -9.36 -20.30
C THR A 237 -18.09 -9.57 -21.82
N VAL A 238 -17.64 -8.53 -22.55
CA VAL A 238 -17.49 -8.61 -24.03
C VAL A 238 -16.63 -9.82 -24.42
N VAL A 239 -15.53 -10.05 -23.74
CA VAL A 239 -14.63 -11.19 -24.00
C VAL A 239 -15.35 -12.52 -23.75
N GLY A 240 -16.15 -12.60 -22.70
CA GLY A 240 -16.95 -13.79 -22.39
C GLY A 240 -18.00 -14.09 -23.45
N GLN A 241 -18.72 -13.06 -23.91
CA GLN A 241 -19.69 -13.19 -24.99
C GLN A 241 -19.04 -13.63 -26.30
N LEU A 242 -17.92 -13.01 -26.68
CA LEU A 242 -17.18 -13.38 -27.90
C LEU A 242 -16.60 -14.79 -27.82
N ALA A 243 -16.02 -15.16 -26.69
CA ALA A 243 -15.50 -16.52 -26.49
C ALA A 243 -16.62 -17.57 -26.63
N ARG A 244 -17.82 -17.27 -26.09
CA ARG A 244 -18.99 -18.15 -26.23
C ARG A 244 -19.44 -18.23 -27.69
N THR A 245 -19.55 -17.10 -28.38
CA THR A 245 -20.00 -17.03 -29.78
C THR A 245 -19.04 -17.76 -30.73
N VAL A 246 -17.72 -17.64 -30.51
CA VAL A 246 -16.72 -18.18 -31.43
C VAL A 246 -16.47 -19.67 -31.17
N PHE A 247 -16.37 -20.08 -29.89
CA PHE A 247 -15.87 -21.41 -29.54
C PHE A 247 -16.93 -22.39 -29.04
N TYR A 248 -18.05 -21.94 -28.45
CA TYR A 248 -18.94 -22.83 -27.71
C TYR A 248 -19.49 -23.96 -28.57
N ASP A 249 -19.86 -23.68 -29.82
CA ASP A 249 -20.41 -24.66 -30.76
C ASP A 249 -19.35 -25.38 -31.60
N SER A 250 -18.18 -24.75 -31.84
CA SER A 250 -17.12 -25.31 -32.67
C SER A 250 -16.06 -26.05 -31.90
N PHE A 251 -15.61 -25.50 -30.78
CA PHE A 251 -14.56 -26.06 -29.93
C PHE A 251 -14.78 -25.65 -28.47
N LYS A 252 -15.69 -26.28 -27.80
CA LYS A 252 -16.09 -25.95 -26.42
C LYS A 252 -14.94 -25.78 -25.43
N PRO A 253 -13.82 -26.58 -25.43
CA PRO A 253 -12.67 -26.32 -24.58
C PRO A 253 -12.04 -24.95 -24.80
N GLY A 254 -12.09 -24.38 -26.00
CA GLY A 254 -11.56 -23.05 -26.31
C GLY A 254 -12.25 -21.94 -25.52
N PHE A 255 -13.56 -22.05 -25.27
CA PHE A 255 -14.29 -21.15 -24.40
C PHE A 255 -13.69 -21.14 -22.97
N TYR A 256 -13.53 -22.30 -22.35
CA TYR A 256 -12.98 -22.42 -20.99
C TYR A 256 -11.54 -21.94 -20.92
N ILE A 257 -10.71 -22.28 -21.90
CA ILE A 257 -9.32 -21.82 -21.99
C ILE A 257 -9.29 -20.29 -22.03
N MET A 258 -10.12 -19.65 -22.87
CA MET A 258 -10.16 -18.20 -23.00
C MET A 258 -10.55 -17.52 -21.68
N ILE A 259 -11.61 -18.01 -21.00
CA ILE A 259 -12.06 -17.45 -19.72
C ILE A 259 -10.99 -17.61 -18.65
N VAL A 260 -10.40 -18.80 -18.51
CA VAL A 260 -9.35 -19.06 -17.50
C VAL A 260 -8.10 -18.21 -17.77
N CYS A 261 -7.65 -18.10 -19.04
CA CYS A 261 -6.53 -17.25 -19.38
C CYS A 261 -6.80 -15.77 -19.08
N THR A 262 -8.03 -15.30 -19.38
CA THR A 262 -8.45 -13.92 -19.06
C THR A 262 -8.47 -13.67 -17.56
N MET A 263 -9.01 -14.59 -16.77
CA MET A 263 -9.03 -14.50 -15.31
C MET A 263 -7.61 -14.45 -14.72
N ILE A 264 -6.75 -15.36 -15.16
CA ILE A 264 -5.38 -15.43 -14.65
C ILE A 264 -4.59 -14.16 -14.99
N ILE A 265 -4.69 -13.64 -16.23
CA ILE A 265 -3.95 -12.43 -16.60
C ILE A 265 -4.43 -11.20 -15.82
N LEU A 266 -5.73 -11.10 -15.49
CA LEU A 266 -6.27 -10.03 -14.66
C LEU A 266 -5.77 -10.13 -13.21
N PHE A 267 -5.66 -11.32 -12.64
CA PHE A 267 -5.06 -11.49 -11.32
C PHE A 267 -3.55 -11.22 -11.33
N LEU A 268 -2.86 -11.55 -12.43
CA LEU A 268 -1.47 -11.14 -12.62
C LEU A 268 -1.32 -9.62 -12.74
N ALA A 269 -2.24 -8.95 -13.43
CA ALA A 269 -2.25 -7.49 -13.50
C ALA A 269 -2.38 -6.86 -12.11
N ALA A 270 -3.28 -7.38 -11.26
CA ALA A 270 -3.36 -6.97 -9.85
C ALA A 270 -2.04 -7.17 -9.11
N ASN A 271 -1.33 -8.26 -9.35
CA ASN A 271 -0.07 -8.58 -8.69
C ASN A 271 1.04 -7.53 -8.97
N THR A 272 1.00 -6.83 -10.10
CA THR A 272 1.97 -5.76 -10.38
C THR A 272 1.92 -4.63 -9.35
N ALA A 273 0.72 -4.30 -8.85
CA ALA A 273 0.55 -3.29 -7.81
C ALA A 273 1.13 -3.72 -6.46
N PHE A 274 1.14 -5.03 -6.15
CA PHE A 274 1.79 -5.57 -4.95
C PHE A 274 3.32 -5.40 -4.96
N ASN A 275 3.92 -5.16 -6.11
CA ASN A 275 5.31 -4.77 -6.22
C ASN A 275 5.47 -3.24 -6.24
N GLY A 276 4.66 -2.54 -7.03
CA GLY A 276 4.77 -1.09 -7.23
C GLY A 276 4.48 -0.28 -5.97
N PHE A 277 3.36 -0.54 -5.30
CA PHE A 277 2.93 0.19 -4.11
C PHE A 277 3.95 0.12 -2.95
N PRO A 278 4.46 -1.07 -2.56
CA PRO A 278 5.43 -1.14 -1.46
C PRO A 278 6.77 -0.47 -1.80
N VAL A 279 7.20 -0.51 -3.06
CA VAL A 279 8.43 0.16 -3.49
C VAL A 279 8.27 1.67 -3.42
N LEU A 280 7.19 2.23 -3.96
CA LEU A 280 6.89 3.66 -3.86
C LEU A 280 6.72 4.08 -2.39
N GLY A 281 5.97 3.30 -1.60
CA GLY A 281 5.80 3.51 -0.17
C GLY A 281 7.12 3.51 0.60
N SER A 282 8.06 2.65 0.23
CA SER A 282 9.41 2.61 0.80
C SER A 282 10.23 3.85 0.47
N ILE A 283 10.13 4.38 -0.76
CA ILE A 283 10.80 5.63 -1.17
C ILE A 283 10.23 6.80 -0.36
N LEU A 284 8.91 6.94 -0.29
CA LEU A 284 8.25 8.00 0.47
C LEU A 284 8.52 7.92 1.98
N ALA A 285 8.64 6.71 2.54
CA ALA A 285 8.99 6.51 3.94
C ALA A 285 10.46 6.89 4.22
N ARG A 286 11.39 6.61 3.29
CA ARG A 286 12.78 7.06 3.35
C ARG A 286 12.87 8.59 3.32
N ASP A 287 12.07 9.24 2.48
CA ASP A 287 12.02 10.70 2.35
C ASP A 287 11.22 11.38 3.50
N GLY A 288 10.66 10.58 4.42
CA GLY A 288 9.95 11.04 5.62
C GLY A 288 8.49 11.44 5.39
N PHE A 289 7.88 11.10 4.26
CA PHE A 289 6.48 11.39 3.96
C PHE A 289 5.51 10.29 4.39
N LEU A 290 6.02 9.10 4.69
CA LEU A 290 5.24 7.97 5.22
C LEU A 290 5.91 7.36 6.47
N PRO A 291 5.18 6.56 7.27
CA PRO A 291 5.76 5.90 8.43
C PRO A 291 6.99 5.07 8.08
N ARG A 292 8.07 5.23 8.83
CA ARG A 292 9.37 4.54 8.59
C ARG A 292 9.25 3.02 8.53
N ARG A 293 8.22 2.44 9.14
CA ARG A 293 7.92 1.00 9.07
C ARG A 293 7.65 0.49 7.65
N LEU A 294 7.20 1.36 6.73
CA LEU A 294 7.01 1.00 5.32
C LEU A 294 8.33 0.85 4.55
N HIS A 295 9.42 1.43 5.06
CA HIS A 295 10.77 1.24 4.50
C HIS A 295 11.45 -0.04 5.01
N ALA A 296 11.02 -0.54 6.18
CA ALA A 296 11.60 -1.75 6.76
C ALA A 296 11.19 -2.99 5.95
N ARG A 297 12.17 -3.84 5.64
CA ARG A 297 11.93 -5.15 5.05
C ARG A 297 11.77 -6.17 6.15
N GLY A 298 10.75 -7.02 6.06
CA GLY A 298 10.54 -8.14 6.97
C GLY A 298 11.57 -9.27 6.76
N ASP A 299 11.50 -10.30 7.56
CA ASP A 299 12.41 -11.46 7.56
C ASP A 299 12.58 -12.15 6.20
N ARG A 300 11.59 -12.00 5.31
CA ARG A 300 11.60 -12.54 3.94
C ARG A 300 12.01 -11.53 2.88
N LEU A 301 12.62 -10.40 3.27
CA LEU A 301 13.02 -9.29 2.39
C LEU A 301 11.86 -8.62 1.64
N ALA A 302 10.61 -8.88 2.04
CA ALA A 302 9.41 -8.26 1.50
C ALA A 302 9.01 -7.03 2.33
N TYR A 303 8.41 -6.03 1.70
CA TYR A 303 7.83 -4.86 2.36
C TYR A 303 6.43 -5.20 2.92
N SER A 304 6.37 -6.07 3.94
CA SER A 304 5.13 -6.68 4.44
C SER A 304 4.07 -5.64 4.82
N ASN A 305 4.46 -4.53 5.45
CA ASN A 305 3.52 -3.48 5.83
C ASN A 305 2.90 -2.77 4.62
N GLY A 306 3.69 -2.56 3.56
CA GLY A 306 3.17 -1.99 2.30
C GLY A 306 2.18 -2.92 1.61
N ILE A 307 2.49 -4.22 1.57
CA ILE A 307 1.60 -5.24 1.00
C ILE A 307 0.26 -5.29 1.76
N LEU A 308 0.30 -5.28 3.10
CA LEU A 308 -0.92 -5.30 3.93
C LEU A 308 -1.75 -4.03 3.76
N THR A 309 -1.10 -2.85 3.70
CA THR A 309 -1.80 -1.58 3.48
C THR A 309 -2.53 -1.56 2.14
N LEU A 310 -1.85 -1.98 1.06
CA LEU A 310 -2.45 -2.11 -0.28
C LEU A 310 -3.65 -3.05 -0.26
N ALA A 311 -3.47 -4.26 0.29
CA ALA A 311 -4.50 -5.28 0.35
C ALA A 311 -5.73 -4.81 1.13
N THR A 312 -5.53 -4.19 2.29
CA THR A 312 -6.62 -3.65 3.11
C THR A 312 -7.42 -2.60 2.34
N GLY A 313 -6.73 -1.64 1.70
CA GLY A 313 -7.40 -0.63 0.87
C GLY A 313 -8.19 -1.24 -0.29
N ALA A 314 -7.62 -2.21 -1.00
CA ALA A 314 -8.29 -2.87 -2.11
C ALA A 314 -9.50 -3.72 -1.65
N ILE A 315 -9.39 -4.46 -0.54
CA ILE A 315 -10.51 -5.24 0.04
C ILE A 315 -11.66 -4.30 0.43
N ILE A 316 -11.37 -3.18 1.07
CA ILE A 316 -12.41 -2.20 1.43
C ILE A 316 -13.13 -1.72 0.15
N LEU A 317 -12.38 -1.38 -0.90
CA LEU A 317 -12.98 -0.90 -2.15
C LEU A 317 -13.86 -1.95 -2.83
N VAL A 318 -13.39 -3.19 -2.95
CA VAL A 318 -14.19 -4.24 -3.62
C VAL A 318 -15.45 -4.59 -2.84
N LEU A 319 -15.43 -4.50 -1.50
CA LEU A 319 -16.60 -4.72 -0.66
C LEU A 319 -17.58 -3.54 -0.73
N VAL A 320 -17.08 -2.30 -0.68
CA VAL A 320 -17.93 -1.08 -0.73
C VAL A 320 -18.64 -0.95 -2.08
N PHE A 321 -17.92 -1.24 -3.17
CA PHE A 321 -18.47 -1.14 -4.54
C PHE A 321 -19.02 -2.47 -5.07
N ASN A 322 -19.13 -3.50 -4.22
CA ASN A 322 -19.55 -4.86 -4.58
C ASN A 322 -18.86 -5.37 -5.87
N ALA A 323 -17.55 -5.13 -5.98
CA ALA A 323 -16.73 -5.48 -7.15
C ALA A 323 -17.25 -4.95 -8.50
N SER A 324 -18.07 -3.90 -8.52
CA SER A 324 -18.52 -3.28 -9.77
C SER A 324 -17.36 -2.67 -10.55
N VAL A 325 -16.97 -3.29 -11.66
CA VAL A 325 -15.87 -2.83 -12.51
C VAL A 325 -16.16 -1.45 -13.09
N THR A 326 -17.40 -1.21 -13.50
CA THR A 326 -17.82 0.06 -14.11
C THR A 326 -17.65 1.23 -13.14
N ALA A 327 -18.02 1.05 -11.87
CA ALA A 327 -17.85 2.07 -10.85
C ALA A 327 -16.37 2.30 -10.49
N LEU A 328 -15.60 1.23 -10.30
CA LEU A 328 -14.19 1.31 -9.91
C LEU A 328 -13.30 1.91 -11.00
N ILE A 329 -13.56 1.61 -12.30
CA ILE A 329 -12.74 2.13 -13.41
C ILE A 329 -12.90 3.65 -13.59
N GLN A 330 -14.03 4.22 -13.15
CA GLN A 330 -14.23 5.67 -13.21
C GLN A 330 -13.35 6.43 -12.21
N LEU A 331 -13.06 5.81 -11.05
CA LEU A 331 -12.15 6.36 -10.05
C LEU A 331 -10.70 6.26 -10.53
N TYR A 332 -10.34 5.15 -11.15
CA TYR A 332 -8.99 4.79 -11.56
C TYR A 332 -8.38 5.79 -12.56
N VAL A 333 -9.10 6.12 -13.61
CA VAL A 333 -8.57 6.90 -14.75
C VAL A 333 -8.09 8.31 -14.32
N VAL A 334 -8.69 8.92 -13.28
CA VAL A 334 -8.34 10.28 -12.83
C VAL A 334 -6.91 10.35 -12.28
N GLY A 335 -6.54 9.40 -11.41
CA GLY A 335 -5.21 9.36 -10.78
C GLY A 335 -4.09 9.25 -11.81
N VAL A 336 -4.25 8.34 -12.77
CA VAL A 336 -3.28 8.11 -13.85
C VAL A 336 -3.04 9.39 -14.67
N PHE A 337 -4.11 10.08 -15.08
CA PHE A 337 -3.95 11.28 -15.93
C PHE A 337 -3.41 12.49 -15.16
N ILE A 338 -3.66 12.61 -13.86
CA ILE A 338 -2.98 13.61 -13.02
C ILE A 338 -1.48 13.32 -12.99
N SER A 339 -1.09 12.07 -12.73
CA SER A 339 0.32 11.66 -12.70
C SER A 339 1.00 11.96 -14.04
N PHE A 340 0.43 11.53 -15.14
CA PHE A 340 0.98 11.76 -16.48
C PHE A 340 1.09 13.25 -16.81
N THR A 341 0.07 14.06 -16.54
CA THR A 341 0.10 15.49 -16.86
C THR A 341 1.18 16.23 -16.08
N VAL A 342 1.34 15.90 -14.79
CA VAL A 342 2.39 16.49 -13.94
C VAL A 342 3.78 16.00 -14.39
N SER A 343 3.93 14.73 -14.70
CA SER A 343 5.17 14.14 -15.21
C SER A 343 5.61 14.78 -16.53
N GLN A 344 4.69 14.95 -17.48
CA GLN A 344 4.94 15.62 -18.76
C GLN A 344 5.40 17.05 -18.57
N THR A 345 4.77 17.78 -17.63
CA THR A 345 5.17 19.14 -17.26
C THR A 345 6.60 19.15 -16.70
N GLY A 346 6.93 18.19 -15.85
CA GLY A 346 8.28 18.00 -15.31
C GLY A 346 9.32 17.73 -16.39
N MET A 347 9.03 16.82 -17.31
CA MET A 347 9.92 16.48 -18.43
C MET A 347 10.11 17.66 -19.39
N MET A 348 9.06 18.41 -19.70
CA MET A 348 9.18 19.60 -20.52
C MET A 348 10.09 20.64 -19.88
N ARG A 349 10.00 20.80 -18.55
CA ARG A 349 10.90 21.70 -17.78
C ARG A 349 12.32 21.16 -17.73
N HIS A 350 12.51 19.84 -17.63
CA HIS A 350 13.81 19.17 -17.70
C HIS A 350 14.55 19.50 -19.01
N TRP A 351 13.92 19.27 -20.16
CA TRP A 351 14.52 19.55 -21.46
C TRP A 351 14.77 21.05 -21.68
N THR A 352 13.88 21.90 -21.20
CA THR A 352 14.06 23.37 -21.26
C THR A 352 15.26 23.80 -20.44
N ARG A 353 15.46 23.22 -19.25
CA ARG A 353 16.64 23.48 -18.40
C ARG A 353 17.92 23.06 -19.09
N LEU A 354 18.01 21.85 -19.63
CA LEU A 354 19.18 21.36 -20.36
C LEU A 354 19.52 22.25 -21.56
N LEU A 355 18.52 22.67 -22.34
CA LEU A 355 18.74 23.56 -23.48
C LEU A 355 19.27 24.96 -23.10
N ARG A 356 19.00 25.40 -21.85
CA ARG A 356 19.44 26.69 -21.34
C ARG A 356 20.81 26.62 -20.64
N THR A 357 21.08 25.55 -19.90
CA THR A 357 22.27 25.44 -19.03
C THR A 357 23.45 24.80 -19.73
N ASP A 358 23.23 23.85 -20.62
CA ASP A 358 24.32 23.15 -21.32
C ASP A 358 24.58 23.79 -22.67
N THR A 359 25.53 24.73 -22.67
CA THR A 359 26.00 25.42 -23.89
C THR A 359 27.07 24.64 -24.63
N SER A 360 27.66 23.61 -24.00
CA SER A 360 28.75 22.78 -24.57
C SER A 360 28.20 21.63 -25.45
N ALA A 361 26.90 21.33 -25.38
CA ALA A 361 26.28 20.27 -26.15
C ALA A 361 26.33 20.53 -27.66
N GLY A 362 26.70 19.50 -28.41
CA GLY A 362 26.78 19.56 -29.88
C GLY A 362 25.40 19.76 -30.53
N THR A 363 25.40 20.23 -31.79
CA THR A 363 24.17 20.52 -32.56
C THR A 363 23.22 19.33 -32.65
N LYS A 364 23.74 18.09 -32.72
CA LYS A 364 22.94 16.87 -32.77
C LYS A 364 22.20 16.61 -31.45
N GLU A 365 22.84 16.85 -30.32
CA GLU A 365 22.27 16.69 -28.98
C GLU A 365 21.19 17.75 -28.71
N ARG A 366 21.46 19.00 -29.05
CA ARG A 366 20.46 20.08 -28.90
C ARG A 366 19.21 19.83 -29.74
N ARG A 367 19.36 19.33 -30.99
CA ARG A 367 18.22 18.93 -31.82
C ARG A 367 17.44 17.77 -31.17
N ARG A 368 18.11 16.79 -30.59
CA ARG A 368 17.47 15.69 -29.85
C ARG A 368 16.67 16.22 -28.67
N TRP A 369 17.22 17.13 -27.85
CA TRP A 369 16.54 17.74 -26.71
C TRP A 369 15.35 18.60 -27.13
N GLN A 370 15.46 19.36 -28.22
CA GLN A 370 14.34 20.12 -28.79
C GLN A 370 13.22 19.20 -29.25
N HIS A 371 13.55 18.12 -29.95
CA HIS A 371 12.56 17.11 -30.37
C HIS A 371 11.88 16.44 -29.18
N SER A 372 12.63 16.08 -28.14
CA SER A 372 12.10 15.52 -26.91
C SER A 372 11.17 16.51 -26.18
N ARG A 373 11.54 17.79 -26.12
CA ARG A 373 10.69 18.85 -25.53
C ARG A 373 9.37 19.00 -26.29
N ILE A 374 9.39 18.95 -27.62
CA ILE A 374 8.17 19.03 -28.43
C ILE A 374 7.28 17.82 -28.18
N ILE A 375 7.82 16.62 -28.13
CA ILE A 375 7.07 15.39 -27.85
C ILE A 375 6.38 15.50 -26.48
N ASN A 376 7.13 15.87 -25.42
CA ASN A 376 6.54 16.04 -24.11
C ASN A 376 5.52 17.19 -24.04
N GLY A 377 5.73 18.27 -24.82
CA GLY A 377 4.75 19.35 -24.95
C GLY A 377 3.44 18.91 -25.58
N ILE A 378 3.50 18.12 -26.65
CA ILE A 378 2.30 17.53 -27.28
C ILE A 378 1.65 16.52 -26.31
N GLY A 379 2.46 15.72 -25.60
CA GLY A 379 1.99 14.81 -24.55
C GLY A 379 1.25 15.54 -23.44
N LEU A 380 1.82 16.65 -22.93
CA LEU A 380 1.20 17.50 -21.92
C LEU A 380 -0.17 18.05 -22.36
N VAL A 381 -0.23 18.61 -23.56
CA VAL A 381 -1.51 19.11 -24.12
C VAL A 381 -2.51 17.96 -24.25
N GLY A 382 -2.08 16.81 -24.75
CA GLY A 382 -2.94 15.64 -24.92
C GLY A 382 -3.47 15.11 -23.60
N THR A 383 -2.59 14.88 -22.60
CA THR A 383 -3.00 14.36 -21.29
C THR A 383 -3.81 15.40 -20.49
N GLY A 384 -3.49 16.68 -20.62
CA GLY A 384 -4.25 17.77 -20.02
C GLY A 384 -5.68 17.89 -20.56
N ILE A 385 -5.86 17.81 -21.87
CA ILE A 385 -7.19 17.79 -22.51
C ILE A 385 -7.99 16.57 -22.03
N VAL A 386 -7.37 15.39 -22.01
CA VAL A 386 -8.03 14.18 -21.54
C VAL A 386 -8.41 14.31 -20.06
N LEU A 387 -7.53 14.83 -19.22
CA LEU A 387 -7.82 15.08 -17.80
C LEU A 387 -9.04 16.00 -17.62
N ILE A 388 -9.11 17.09 -18.38
CA ILE A 388 -10.26 18.00 -18.33
C ILE A 388 -11.55 17.28 -18.75
N ILE A 389 -11.50 16.49 -19.83
CA ILE A 389 -12.65 15.73 -20.31
C ILE A 389 -13.09 14.69 -19.27
N ILE A 390 -12.15 13.96 -18.64
CA ILE A 390 -12.46 12.99 -17.58
C ILE A 390 -13.12 13.69 -16.40
N LEU A 391 -12.56 14.78 -15.92
CA LEU A 391 -13.14 15.55 -14.82
C LEU A 391 -14.53 16.06 -15.19
N ALA A 392 -14.73 16.64 -16.37
CA ALA A 392 -16.03 17.16 -16.78
C ALA A 392 -17.09 16.05 -16.97
N SER A 393 -16.71 14.88 -17.50
CA SER A 393 -17.66 13.82 -17.87
C SER A 393 -17.91 12.79 -16.75
N LYS A 394 -16.94 12.55 -15.87
CA LYS A 394 -16.97 11.49 -14.85
C LYS A 394 -17.03 12.02 -13.42
N PHE A 395 -16.94 13.34 -13.21
CA PHE A 395 -16.93 13.92 -11.86
C PHE A 395 -18.17 13.50 -11.06
N ILE A 396 -19.37 13.66 -11.64
CA ILE A 396 -20.64 13.30 -10.99
C ILE A 396 -20.79 11.78 -10.81
N HIS A 397 -20.13 10.99 -11.65
CA HIS A 397 -20.19 9.52 -11.62
C HIS A 397 -19.16 8.86 -10.70
N GLY A 398 -18.58 9.63 -9.77
CA GLY A 398 -17.70 9.09 -8.71
C GLY A 398 -16.23 9.52 -8.79
N ALA A 399 -15.78 10.15 -9.87
CA ALA A 399 -14.37 10.60 -10.01
C ALA A 399 -13.93 11.56 -8.90
N TYR A 400 -14.86 12.30 -8.28
CA TYR A 400 -14.58 13.16 -7.12
C TYR A 400 -14.08 12.37 -5.90
N LEU A 401 -14.50 11.10 -5.73
CA LEU A 401 -14.02 10.25 -4.63
C LEU A 401 -12.52 9.96 -4.75
N ALA A 402 -12.03 9.73 -5.97
CA ALA A 402 -10.59 9.55 -6.20
C ALA A 402 -9.82 10.83 -5.86
N LEU A 403 -10.34 12.01 -6.21
CA LEU A 403 -9.73 13.30 -5.85
C LEU A 403 -9.70 13.50 -4.33
N ILE A 404 -10.78 13.15 -3.63
CA ILE A 404 -10.83 13.20 -2.15
C ILE A 404 -9.80 12.24 -1.56
N ALA A 405 -9.74 11.00 -2.05
CA ALA A 405 -8.76 10.02 -1.58
C ALA A 405 -7.32 10.53 -1.78
N MET A 406 -7.01 11.09 -2.95
CA MET A 406 -5.71 11.71 -3.24
C MET A 406 -5.42 12.88 -2.30
N ALA A 407 -6.40 13.76 -2.05
CA ALA A 407 -6.25 14.88 -1.14
C ALA A 407 -5.99 14.40 0.30
N VAL A 408 -6.70 13.38 0.77
CA VAL A 408 -6.48 12.77 2.09
C VAL A 408 -5.07 12.20 2.20
N VAL A 409 -4.61 11.43 1.20
CA VAL A 409 -3.25 10.87 1.18
C VAL A 409 -2.21 11.98 1.14
N TYR A 410 -2.41 13.04 0.35
CA TYR A 410 -1.52 14.21 0.29
C TYR A 410 -1.41 14.92 1.65
N VAL A 411 -2.54 15.19 2.31
CA VAL A 411 -2.58 15.82 3.64
C VAL A 411 -1.91 14.93 4.67
N LEU A 412 -2.15 13.63 4.62
CA LEU A 412 -1.50 12.65 5.51
C LEU A 412 0.02 12.68 5.34
N MET A 413 0.52 12.62 4.11
CA MET A 413 1.96 12.67 3.81
C MET A 413 2.61 13.97 4.29
N THR A 414 1.97 15.12 4.05
CA THR A 414 2.50 16.42 4.50
C THR A 414 2.47 16.56 6.01
N SER A 415 1.45 16.04 6.68
CA SER A 415 1.34 16.04 8.15
C SER A 415 2.40 15.16 8.79
N ILE A 416 2.65 13.97 8.25
CA ILE A 416 3.72 13.07 8.71
C ILE A 416 5.09 13.74 8.56
N LYS A 417 5.35 14.35 7.42
CA LYS A 417 6.61 15.07 7.18
C LYS A 417 6.81 16.20 8.18
N LYS A 418 5.78 17.04 8.36
CA LYS A 418 5.82 18.13 9.32
C LYS A 418 6.09 17.64 10.74
N HIS A 419 5.47 16.53 11.12
CA HIS A 419 5.70 15.90 12.44
C HIS A 419 7.15 15.44 12.57
N TYR A 420 7.68 14.69 11.59
CA TYR A 420 9.06 14.22 11.64
C TYR A 420 10.08 15.36 11.66
N ASP A 421 9.85 16.42 10.88
CA ASP A 421 10.73 17.60 10.86
C ASP A 421 10.65 18.39 12.18
N SER A 422 9.49 18.40 12.86
CA SER A 422 9.34 19.00 14.19
C SER A 422 10.11 18.19 15.23
N VAL A 423 9.90 16.88 15.27
CA VAL A 423 10.61 15.98 16.19
C VAL A 423 12.12 16.05 15.95
N ALA A 424 12.57 16.08 14.68
CA ALA A 424 14.00 16.18 14.38
C ALA A 424 14.61 17.46 14.95
N ARG A 425 13.93 18.61 14.85
CA ARG A 425 14.39 19.89 15.42
C ARG A 425 14.41 19.87 16.95
N GLU A 426 13.43 19.23 17.56
CA GLU A 426 13.37 19.10 19.04
C GLU A 426 14.46 18.18 19.59
N LEU A 427 14.94 17.22 18.77
CA LEU A 427 16.01 16.28 19.14
C LEU A 427 17.42 16.81 18.84
N GLU A 428 17.56 17.96 18.22
CA GLU A 428 18.88 18.58 17.99
C GLU A 428 19.51 19.03 19.31
N LEU A 429 20.79 18.70 19.49
CA LEU A 429 21.58 19.10 20.67
C LEU A 429 21.97 20.59 20.58
N ASN A 430 21.06 21.47 20.97
CA ASN A 430 21.22 22.92 20.81
C ASN A 430 21.72 23.63 22.07
N SER A 431 21.74 22.97 23.24
CA SER A 431 22.08 23.59 24.50
C SER A 431 23.15 22.81 25.27
N PRO A 432 24.07 23.49 26.00
CA PRO A 432 24.97 22.84 26.94
C PRO A 432 24.22 22.04 28.03
N SER A 433 23.00 22.45 28.40
CA SER A 433 22.15 21.74 29.35
C SER A 433 21.72 20.34 28.84
N ASP A 434 21.71 20.12 27.53
CA ASP A 434 21.34 18.83 26.94
C ASP A 434 22.41 17.74 27.20
N ARG A 435 23.60 18.17 27.61
CA ARG A 435 24.74 17.30 27.98
C ARG A 435 25.00 17.27 29.47
N ALA A 436 24.21 17.99 30.26
CA ALA A 436 24.40 18.04 31.72
C ALA A 436 23.99 16.72 32.37
N LEU A 437 24.85 16.22 33.26
CA LEU A 437 24.52 15.05 34.07
C LEU A 437 23.47 15.42 35.13
N PRO A 438 22.57 14.48 35.50
CA PRO A 438 21.70 14.65 36.65
C PRO A 438 22.52 14.92 37.92
N SER A 439 21.97 15.75 38.82
CA SER A 439 22.69 16.10 40.05
C SER A 439 22.71 14.95 41.02
N ARG A 440 21.59 14.24 41.15
CA ARG A 440 21.39 13.12 42.07
C ARG A 440 20.49 12.08 41.45
N VAL A 441 20.61 10.84 41.89
CA VAL A 441 19.74 9.73 41.47
C VAL A 441 18.96 9.26 42.70
N HIS A 442 17.64 9.39 42.64
CA HIS A 442 16.71 8.84 43.62
C HIS A 442 16.16 7.53 43.08
N ALA A 443 16.55 6.42 43.66
CA ALA A 443 15.99 5.11 43.31
C ALA A 443 14.79 4.80 44.22
N VAL A 444 13.64 4.59 43.60
CA VAL A 444 12.37 4.26 44.25
C VAL A 444 11.99 2.84 43.83
N ILE A 445 11.88 1.92 44.77
CA ILE A 445 11.48 0.54 44.47
C ILE A 445 10.02 0.38 44.82
N MET A 446 9.18 0.12 43.81
CA MET A 446 7.76 -0.16 44.01
C MET A 446 7.61 -1.59 44.55
N ILE A 447 7.02 -1.76 45.71
CA ILE A 447 6.79 -3.08 46.30
C ILE A 447 5.30 -3.29 46.62
N SER A 448 4.87 -4.53 46.55
CA SER A 448 3.53 -4.98 46.97
C SER A 448 3.60 -6.10 47.99
N ASP A 449 4.70 -6.85 48.04
CA ASP A 449 4.97 -7.92 48.96
C ASP A 449 6.46 -8.24 48.95
N LEU A 450 6.98 -8.83 50.02
CA LEU A 450 8.35 -9.29 50.13
C LEU A 450 8.50 -10.69 49.53
N ASN A 451 8.89 -10.72 48.27
CA ASN A 451 9.02 -11.94 47.49
C ASN A 451 10.31 -11.91 46.63
N LYS A 452 10.59 -13.01 45.92
CA LYS A 452 11.79 -13.12 45.06
C LYS A 452 11.95 -12.01 44.01
N PRO A 453 10.92 -11.61 43.27
CA PRO A 453 10.97 -10.44 42.37
C PRO A 453 11.36 -9.16 43.10
N THR A 454 10.74 -8.88 44.26
CA THR A 454 11.04 -7.71 45.09
C THR A 454 12.49 -7.71 45.59
N MET A 455 12.98 -8.81 46.13
CA MET A 455 14.39 -8.94 46.55
C MET A 455 15.35 -8.72 45.38
N ARG A 456 15.02 -9.22 44.19
CA ARG A 456 15.84 -8.99 43.02
C ARG A 456 15.84 -7.52 42.58
N ALA A 457 14.71 -6.83 42.68
CA ALA A 457 14.63 -5.40 42.40
C ALA A 457 15.45 -4.58 43.39
N ILE A 458 15.42 -4.95 44.69
CA ILE A 458 16.24 -4.35 45.72
C ILE A 458 17.74 -4.51 45.41
N GLN A 459 18.17 -5.71 45.07
CA GLN A 459 19.56 -5.97 44.69
C GLN A 459 20.02 -5.18 43.48
N PHE A 460 19.16 -5.08 42.45
CA PHE A 460 19.46 -4.30 41.24
C PHE A 460 19.53 -2.81 41.57
N ALA A 461 18.59 -2.28 42.33
CA ALA A 461 18.60 -0.89 42.74
C ALA A 461 19.85 -0.54 43.58
N LYS A 462 20.26 -1.39 44.53
CA LYS A 462 21.52 -1.23 45.26
C LYS A 462 22.75 -1.23 44.33
N ALA A 463 22.74 -2.09 43.31
CA ALA A 463 23.85 -2.20 42.36
C ALA A 463 24.02 -0.95 41.47
N THR A 464 22.98 -0.11 41.26
CA THR A 464 23.11 1.17 40.54
C THR A 464 23.75 2.29 41.36
N VAL A 465 24.02 2.05 42.65
CA VAL A 465 24.66 3.01 43.59
C VAL A 465 23.97 4.39 43.55
N PRO A 466 22.66 4.47 43.78
CA PRO A 466 21.94 5.72 43.74
C PRO A 466 22.31 6.63 44.92
N THR A 467 22.07 7.95 44.82
CA THR A 467 22.29 8.89 45.90
C THR A 467 21.31 8.66 47.06
N PHE A 468 20.06 8.36 46.70
CA PHE A 468 19.00 8.03 47.64
C PHE A 468 18.29 6.75 47.16
N LEU A 469 18.01 5.86 48.09
CA LEU A 469 17.35 4.59 47.85
C LEU A 469 16.23 4.41 48.83
N GLU A 470 15.00 4.25 48.38
CA GLU A 470 13.85 3.94 49.22
C GLU A 470 12.96 2.88 48.56
N ALA A 471 12.34 2.06 49.39
CA ALA A 471 11.27 1.18 48.97
C ALA A 471 9.92 1.83 49.29
N VAL A 472 8.95 1.70 48.41
CA VAL A 472 7.65 2.34 48.54
C VAL A 472 6.55 1.29 48.42
N ILE A 473 5.70 1.25 49.43
CA ILE A 473 4.43 0.50 49.40
C ILE A 473 3.25 1.46 49.47
N VAL A 474 2.21 1.20 48.68
CA VAL A 474 0.94 1.90 48.80
C VAL A 474 0.01 1.06 49.67
N ASP A 475 -0.42 1.59 50.79
CA ASP A 475 -1.32 0.92 51.74
C ASP A 475 -2.74 0.81 51.18
N VAL A 476 -3.03 -0.35 50.64
CA VAL A 476 -4.35 -0.73 50.09
C VAL A 476 -5.08 -1.67 51.05
N ASP A 477 -4.31 -2.42 51.84
CA ASP A 477 -4.74 -3.36 52.89
C ASP A 477 -3.79 -3.26 54.06
N SER A 478 -4.24 -2.61 55.12
CA SER A 478 -3.41 -2.30 56.30
C SER A 478 -2.88 -3.56 57.01
N ASP A 479 -3.68 -4.65 57.04
CA ASP A 479 -3.26 -5.91 57.63
C ASP A 479 -2.10 -6.56 56.83
N ALA A 480 -2.14 -6.43 55.50
CA ALA A 480 -1.09 -6.90 54.60
C ALA A 480 0.18 -6.02 54.75
N THR A 481 0.01 -4.72 54.93
CA THR A 481 1.09 -3.77 55.11
C THR A 481 1.81 -3.99 56.44
N GLU A 482 1.10 -4.24 57.56
CA GLU A 482 1.68 -4.57 58.83
C GLU A 482 2.52 -5.86 58.77
N ARG A 483 1.99 -6.92 58.19
CA ARG A 483 2.73 -8.18 57.96
C ARG A 483 3.98 -7.99 57.12
N LEU A 484 3.95 -7.10 56.15
CA LEU A 484 5.11 -6.76 55.34
C LEU A 484 6.18 -6.04 56.19
N LEU A 485 5.76 -5.10 57.05
CA LEU A 485 6.68 -4.39 57.94
C LEU A 485 7.41 -5.34 58.91
N GLU A 486 6.68 -6.26 59.54
CA GLU A 486 7.26 -7.27 60.41
C GLU A 486 8.32 -8.10 59.68
N ARG A 487 7.99 -8.59 58.49
CA ARG A 487 8.93 -9.36 57.65
C ARG A 487 10.09 -8.53 57.13
N TRP A 488 9.90 -7.21 56.91
CA TRP A 488 10.96 -6.31 56.49
C TRP A 488 12.03 -6.15 57.54
N ASP A 489 11.62 -6.05 58.82
CA ASP A 489 12.49 -5.97 59.97
C ASP A 489 13.15 -7.33 60.28
N GLU A 490 12.42 -8.45 60.16
CA GLU A 490 12.96 -9.80 60.36
C GLU A 490 14.08 -10.15 59.37
N GLU A 491 13.95 -9.71 58.09
CA GLU A 491 14.95 -9.96 57.04
C GLU A 491 16.09 -8.92 57.03
N ASP A 492 16.14 -8.01 57.99
CA ASP A 492 17.18 -6.97 58.18
C ASP A 492 17.49 -6.21 56.89
N ILE A 493 16.45 -5.73 56.20
CA ILE A 493 16.59 -5.03 54.93
C ILE A 493 16.98 -3.57 55.17
N ASP A 494 18.26 -3.26 54.97
CA ASP A 494 18.85 -1.92 55.12
C ASP A 494 18.43 -0.96 53.98
N ILE A 495 17.11 -0.70 53.85
CA ILE A 495 16.52 0.30 52.95
C ILE A 495 15.30 0.86 53.64
N PRO A 496 15.12 2.20 53.70
CA PRO A 496 13.92 2.80 54.27
C PRO A 496 12.68 2.39 53.49
N LEU A 497 11.68 1.87 54.19
CA LEU A 497 10.39 1.53 53.63
C LEU A 497 9.41 2.67 53.91
N ARG A 498 8.92 3.28 52.81
CA ARG A 498 7.91 4.36 52.88
C ARG A 498 6.53 3.82 52.60
N ILE A 499 5.60 4.06 53.50
CA ILE A 499 4.20 3.72 53.37
C ILE A 499 3.45 4.93 52.84
N ILE A 500 2.71 4.76 51.75
CA ILE A 500 1.84 5.79 51.19
C ILE A 500 0.40 5.38 51.42
N ALA A 501 -0.34 6.17 52.16
CA ALA A 501 -1.76 5.92 52.40
C ALA A 501 -2.60 6.06 51.13
N SER A 502 -3.50 5.11 50.91
CA SER A 502 -4.46 5.13 49.78
C SER A 502 -5.89 4.84 50.25
N PRO A 503 -6.62 5.86 50.69
CA PRO A 503 -8.01 5.69 51.19
C PRO A 503 -8.96 5.07 50.15
N TYR A 504 -8.65 5.22 48.84
CA TYR A 504 -9.46 4.71 47.75
C TYR A 504 -8.98 3.37 47.18
N ARG A 505 -8.03 2.70 47.86
CA ARG A 505 -7.43 1.44 47.38
C ARG A 505 -6.82 1.52 45.97
N GLU A 506 -6.34 2.68 45.59
CA GLU A 506 -5.67 2.92 44.32
C GLU A 506 -4.14 2.98 44.53
N ILE A 507 -3.38 2.23 43.72
CA ILE A 507 -1.92 2.14 43.86
C ILE A 507 -1.20 3.20 43.04
N THR A 508 -1.72 3.50 41.83
CA THR A 508 -0.96 4.24 40.82
C THR A 508 -0.87 5.73 41.10
N ASN A 509 -2.00 6.41 41.45
CA ASN A 509 -1.98 7.85 41.69
C ASN A 509 -1.16 8.27 42.90
N PRO A 510 -1.26 7.61 44.09
CA PRO A 510 -0.40 7.94 45.25
C PRO A 510 1.10 7.78 44.97
N LEU A 511 1.48 6.74 44.23
CA LEU A 511 2.87 6.53 43.78
C LEU A 511 3.33 7.67 42.86
N ILE A 512 2.53 8.03 41.85
CA ILE A 512 2.86 9.12 40.92
C ILE A 512 3.01 10.45 41.67
N ASP A 513 2.13 10.74 42.62
CA ASP A 513 2.18 11.98 43.38
C ASP A 513 3.41 12.02 44.30
N HIS A 514 3.82 10.89 44.84
CA HIS A 514 5.07 10.78 45.57
C HIS A 514 6.29 11.07 44.69
N ILE A 515 6.37 10.42 43.52
CA ILE A 515 7.45 10.65 42.55
C ILE A 515 7.48 12.10 42.06
N ARG A 516 6.29 12.68 41.83
CA ARG A 516 6.14 14.09 41.42
C ARG A 516 6.66 15.02 42.53
N ARG A 517 6.44 14.70 43.80
CA ARG A 517 6.94 15.47 44.95
C ARG A 517 8.48 15.45 45.00
N ILE A 518 9.11 14.27 44.89
CA ILE A 518 10.56 14.15 44.82
C ILE A 518 11.13 15.00 43.69
N ARG A 519 10.50 14.95 42.52
CA ARG A 519 10.91 15.75 41.33
C ARG A 519 10.74 17.26 41.53
N SER A 520 9.70 17.69 42.27
CA SER A 520 9.44 19.13 42.51
C SER A 520 10.47 19.75 43.47
N GLU A 521 11.09 18.97 44.35
CA GLU A 521 12.12 19.46 45.28
C GLU A 521 13.41 19.86 44.56
N ASN A 522 13.80 19.08 43.55
CA ASN A 522 14.98 19.43 42.73
C ASN A 522 14.80 18.98 41.26
N PRO A 523 14.53 19.91 40.35
CA PRO A 523 14.30 19.59 38.91
C PRO A 523 15.50 18.96 38.21
N ARG A 524 16.72 19.05 38.73
CA ARG A 524 17.92 18.44 38.16
C ARG A 524 18.16 17.01 38.61
N ASP A 525 17.41 16.51 39.60
CA ASP A 525 17.53 15.16 40.07
C ASP A 525 16.79 14.20 39.12
N MET A 526 17.32 13.01 38.98
CA MET A 526 16.68 11.92 38.24
C MET A 526 16.02 10.97 39.23
N VAL A 527 14.77 10.59 38.97
CA VAL A 527 14.11 9.54 39.76
C VAL A 527 14.08 8.26 38.95
N GLU A 528 14.69 7.21 39.46
CA GLU A 528 14.66 5.88 38.87
C GLU A 528 13.68 4.99 39.64
N VAL A 529 12.61 4.54 38.98
CA VAL A 529 11.58 3.70 39.57
C VAL A 529 11.80 2.24 39.18
N PHE A 530 12.14 1.41 40.13
CA PHE A 530 12.30 -0.03 39.95
C PHE A 530 10.96 -0.73 40.15
N ILE A 531 10.49 -1.41 39.13
CA ILE A 531 9.23 -2.14 39.14
C ILE A 531 9.54 -3.64 39.02
N PRO A 532 9.36 -4.42 40.12
CA PRO A 532 9.50 -5.87 40.06
C PRO A 532 8.33 -6.46 39.21
N GLU A 533 8.69 -7.26 38.26
CA GLU A 533 7.73 -7.95 37.39
C GLU A 533 8.08 -9.43 37.31
N TYR A 534 7.09 -10.31 37.19
CA TYR A 534 7.37 -11.71 36.92
C TYR A 534 6.92 -12.09 35.52
N VAL A 535 7.79 -12.84 34.83
CA VAL A 535 7.55 -13.31 33.49
C VAL A 535 6.81 -14.64 33.56
N VAL A 536 5.58 -14.62 33.06
CA VAL A 536 4.69 -15.79 32.99
C VAL A 536 4.94 -16.59 31.72
N GLY A 537 4.47 -17.84 31.68
CA GLY A 537 4.72 -18.74 30.56
C GLY A 537 3.92 -18.43 29.31
N HIS A 538 2.64 -18.09 29.46
CA HIS A 538 1.74 -17.83 28.35
C HIS A 538 1.32 -16.35 28.28
N TRP A 539 1.11 -15.83 27.09
CA TRP A 539 0.74 -14.41 26.87
C TRP A 539 -0.58 -14.02 27.56
N TRP A 540 -1.55 -14.94 27.67
CA TRP A 540 -2.83 -14.68 28.33
C TRP A 540 -2.72 -14.60 29.87
N GLU A 541 -1.70 -15.22 30.47
CA GLU A 541 -1.41 -15.09 31.92
C GLU A 541 -1.02 -13.67 32.29
N HIS A 542 -0.47 -12.88 31.34
CA HIS A 542 -0.21 -11.45 31.55
C HIS A 542 -1.47 -10.63 31.80
N LEU A 543 -2.65 -11.08 31.33
CA LEU A 543 -3.92 -10.43 31.61
C LEU A 543 -4.37 -10.58 33.07
N LEU A 544 -3.86 -11.61 33.77
CA LEU A 544 -4.16 -11.86 35.17
C LEU A 544 -3.12 -11.28 36.11
N HIS A 545 -1.91 -11.00 35.60
CA HIS A 545 -0.77 -10.59 36.40
C HIS A 545 -0.14 -9.30 35.86
N ASN A 546 0.59 -8.56 36.71
CA ASN A 546 1.36 -7.36 36.35
C ASN A 546 0.53 -6.17 35.83
N GLN A 547 -0.79 -6.14 36.01
CA GLN A 547 -1.61 -5.03 35.50
C GLN A 547 -1.24 -3.70 36.16
N THR A 548 -1.01 -3.68 37.48
CA THR A 548 -0.58 -2.50 38.22
C THR A 548 0.77 -1.99 37.73
N ALA A 549 1.73 -2.90 37.49
CA ALA A 549 3.04 -2.56 36.93
C ALA A 549 2.91 -1.95 35.52
N LEU A 550 2.03 -2.48 34.68
CA LEU A 550 1.78 -1.98 33.34
C LEU A 550 1.21 -0.55 33.37
N VAL A 551 0.20 -0.31 34.23
CA VAL A 551 -0.44 1.01 34.38
C VAL A 551 0.54 2.04 34.97
N ALA A 552 1.28 1.66 36.01
CA ALA A 552 2.31 2.52 36.62
C ALA A 552 3.38 2.90 35.60
N ARG A 553 3.91 1.93 34.85
CA ARG A 553 4.88 2.17 33.78
C ARG A 553 4.33 3.09 32.68
N ALA A 554 3.10 2.87 32.21
CA ALA A 554 2.48 3.70 31.20
C ALA A 554 2.34 5.17 31.63
N ARG A 555 1.95 5.42 32.88
CA ARG A 555 1.81 6.78 33.41
C ARG A 555 3.14 7.46 33.73
N LEU A 556 4.08 6.73 34.33
CA LEU A 556 5.42 7.24 34.65
C LEU A 556 6.22 7.60 33.39
N HIS A 557 5.98 6.91 32.26
CA HIS A 557 6.64 7.17 30.99
C HIS A 557 6.44 8.61 30.49
N PHE A 558 5.33 9.25 30.82
CA PHE A 558 5.05 10.64 30.44
C PHE A 558 5.58 11.67 31.44
N MET A 559 6.30 11.24 32.48
CA MET A 559 6.89 12.17 33.45
C MET A 559 8.34 12.50 33.08
N PRO A 560 8.68 13.78 32.84
CA PRO A 560 10.04 14.18 32.50
C PRO A 560 10.99 13.93 33.69
N GLY A 561 12.20 13.38 33.41
CA GLY A 561 13.23 13.10 34.42
C GLY A 561 12.97 11.87 35.29
N VAL A 562 12.00 11.03 34.91
CA VAL A 562 11.75 9.73 35.52
C VAL A 562 12.26 8.63 34.61
N LEU A 563 13.14 7.79 35.12
CA LEU A 563 13.59 6.57 34.48
C LEU A 563 12.80 5.38 35.07
N ILE A 564 12.41 4.43 34.26
CA ILE A 564 11.65 3.26 34.69
C ILE A 564 12.49 2.02 34.41
N SER A 565 12.87 1.32 35.47
CA SER A 565 13.63 0.07 35.45
C SER A 565 12.73 -1.11 35.78
N SER A 566 12.25 -1.82 34.76
CA SER A 566 11.52 -3.09 34.93
C SER A 566 12.53 -4.20 35.30
N VAL A 567 12.30 -4.88 36.41
CA VAL A 567 13.16 -5.97 36.90
C VAL A 567 12.41 -7.30 36.72
N PRO A 568 12.63 -8.01 35.60
CA PRO A 568 11.92 -9.23 35.33
C PRO A 568 12.45 -10.41 36.16
N TYR A 569 11.55 -11.16 36.77
CA TYR A 569 11.81 -12.43 37.41
C TYR A 569 11.14 -13.56 36.66
N GLN A 570 11.93 -14.47 36.09
CA GLN A 570 11.39 -15.59 35.33
C GLN A 570 10.84 -16.68 36.23
N LEU A 571 9.55 -16.99 36.08
CA LEU A 571 8.93 -18.15 36.72
C LEU A 571 9.43 -19.45 36.08
N ARG A 572 9.41 -20.55 36.84
CA ARG A 572 9.85 -21.87 36.33
C ARG A 572 9.09 -22.29 35.08
N SER A 573 7.82 -21.97 35.00
CA SER A 573 6.96 -22.24 33.81
C SER A 573 7.47 -21.51 32.56
N SER A 574 7.84 -20.25 32.67
CA SER A 574 8.38 -19.46 31.55
C SER A 574 9.76 -19.94 31.11
N ALA A 575 10.63 -20.31 32.06
CA ALA A 575 11.95 -20.82 31.76
C ALA A 575 11.92 -22.18 31.01
N ILE A 576 10.94 -23.03 31.28
CA ILE A 576 10.75 -24.30 30.56
C ILE A 576 10.30 -24.02 29.12
N LEU A 577 9.38 -23.08 28.90
CA LEU A 577 8.90 -22.70 27.57
C LEU A 577 9.99 -22.04 26.73
N GLU A 578 10.81 -21.16 27.32
CA GLU A 578 11.95 -20.54 26.64
C GLU A 578 12.97 -21.59 26.17
N LYS A 579 13.32 -22.55 27.02
CA LYS A 579 14.21 -23.67 26.62
C LYS A 579 13.61 -24.50 25.48
N ARG A 580 12.29 -24.75 25.51
CA ARG A 580 11.58 -25.49 24.45
C ARG A 580 11.57 -24.69 23.15
N TRP A 581 11.39 -23.37 23.22
CA TRP A 581 11.38 -22.48 22.08
C TRP A 581 12.75 -22.38 21.41
N LYS A 582 13.81 -22.14 22.22
CA LYS A 582 15.21 -22.12 21.74
C LYS A 582 15.63 -23.43 21.08
N ARG A 583 15.16 -24.58 21.58
CA ARG A 583 15.44 -25.88 20.96
C ARG A 583 14.78 -26.07 19.60
N ASN A 584 13.63 -25.42 19.35
CA ASN A 584 12.86 -25.55 18.12
C ASN A 584 13.06 -24.38 17.15
N ASP A 585 13.87 -23.37 17.46
CA ASP A 585 14.18 -22.26 16.57
C ASP A 585 15.43 -22.58 15.72
N PRO A 586 15.25 -22.79 14.40
CA PRO A 586 16.42 -23.05 13.50
C PRO A 586 17.41 -21.88 13.43
N ARG A 587 17.03 -20.69 13.95
CA ARG A 587 17.89 -19.49 13.99
C ARG A 587 18.78 -19.41 15.23
N SER A 588 18.59 -20.30 16.20
CA SER A 588 19.39 -20.33 17.43
C SER A 588 20.89 -20.64 17.22
N TRP A 589 21.26 -21.06 16.02
CA TRP A 589 22.64 -21.38 15.61
C TRP A 589 23.37 -20.21 14.91
N ARG A 590 22.71 -19.07 14.70
CA ARG A 590 23.39 -17.89 14.18
C ARG A 590 24.00 -17.13 15.33
N ASP A 591 25.33 -17.10 15.34
CA ASP A 591 26.15 -16.29 16.23
C ASP A 591 25.57 -14.85 16.32
N PRO A 592 25.28 -14.31 17.51
CA PRO A 592 24.91 -12.91 17.63
C PRO A 592 26.09 -12.08 17.16
N GLY A 593 25.91 -11.39 16.07
CA GLY A 593 26.90 -10.71 15.25
C GLY A 593 28.09 -10.13 15.98
N ALA A 594 29.25 -10.22 15.36
CA ALA A 594 30.52 -9.74 15.82
C ALA A 594 30.43 -8.37 16.47
N THR A 595 30.92 -8.25 17.69
CA THR A 595 31.05 -6.99 18.43
C THR A 595 31.88 -6.03 17.59
N ILE A 596 31.25 -4.97 17.08
CA ILE A 596 31.97 -3.89 16.41
C ILE A 596 32.73 -3.14 17.50
N THR A 597 34.01 -3.44 17.66
CA THR A 597 34.92 -2.61 18.45
C THR A 597 35.09 -1.27 17.74
N PRO A 598 34.83 -0.12 18.38
CA PRO A 598 35.14 1.17 17.78
C PRO A 598 36.63 1.23 17.47
N ARG A 599 37.00 1.47 16.22
CA ARG A 599 38.38 1.84 15.91
C ARG A 599 38.69 3.15 16.64
N ARG A 600 39.73 3.09 17.46
CA ARG A 600 40.36 4.27 18.11
C ARG A 600 40.92 5.22 17.07
#